data_b69b59ac8e691b02519b191dfe860333
#
_entry.id   b69b59ac8e691b02519b191dfe860333
#
_cell.length_a   1.000
_cell.length_b   1.000
_cell.length_c   1.000
_cell.angle_alpha   90.00
_cell.angle_beta   90.00
_cell.angle_gamma   90.00
#
_symmetry.space_group_name_H-M   'P 1'
#
loop_
_entity.id
_entity.type
_entity.pdbx_description
1 polymer ?
#
loop_
_entity_poly.entity_id
_entity_poly.type
_entity_poly.pdbx_seq_one_letter_code
_entity_poly.pdbx_strand_id
1 'polypeptide(L)'
;MGDVANKVAAIRGFALGLPGAWEDWPWEEDSTAKVGKKVFAFLGPEGEPTADHTVTVKLPESAEQALLLDCCQPTGYGLGRANWVTIRVGAASCPPLEVLLDWVEESYRTIASKALVKELDARSAG
;
A
#
# COMPACT_ATOMS: atom_id res chain seq x y z
N MET A 1 4.06 -2.90 -20.11
CA MET A 1 3.25 -1.78 -20.45
C MET A 1 1.99 -1.66 -19.60
N GLY A 2 0.91 -2.37 -19.92
CA GLY A 2 -0.34 -2.25 -19.21
C GLY A 2 -0.33 -2.79 -17.78
N ASP A 3 0.45 -3.83 -17.50
CA ASP A 3 0.41 -4.53 -16.23
C ASP A 3 0.79 -3.65 -15.04
N VAL A 4 1.88 -2.91 -15.14
CA VAL A 4 2.31 -2.05 -14.03
C VAL A 4 1.32 -0.93 -13.82
N ALA A 5 0.89 -0.28 -14.90
CA ALA A 5 -0.10 0.79 -14.82
C ALA A 5 -1.42 0.30 -14.24
N ASN A 6 -1.87 -0.90 -14.65
CA ASN A 6 -3.10 -1.48 -14.14
C ASN A 6 -3.00 -1.84 -12.65
N LYS A 7 -1.86 -2.41 -12.23
CA LYS A 7 -1.63 -2.72 -10.83
C LYS A 7 -1.61 -1.46 -9.97
N VAL A 8 -0.89 -0.43 -10.40
CA VAL A 8 -0.78 0.82 -9.66
C VAL A 8 -2.16 1.48 -9.55
N ALA A 9 -2.91 1.54 -10.65
CA ALA A 9 -4.25 2.12 -10.63
C ALA A 9 -5.19 1.34 -9.71
N ALA A 10 -5.13 0.02 -9.73
CA ALA A 10 -5.97 -0.83 -8.88
C ALA A 10 -5.62 -0.66 -7.40
N ILE A 11 -4.32 -0.62 -7.07
CA ILE A 11 -3.86 -0.41 -5.70
C ILE A 11 -4.32 0.96 -5.19
N ARG A 12 -4.12 1.99 -6.00
CA ARG A 12 -4.53 3.36 -5.65
C ARG A 12 -6.05 3.44 -5.42
N GLY A 13 -6.83 2.91 -6.36
CA GLY A 13 -8.28 2.92 -6.25
C GLY A 13 -8.78 2.18 -5.02
N PHE A 14 -8.20 1.03 -4.74
CA PHE A 14 -8.55 0.23 -3.56
C PHE A 14 -8.22 1.00 -2.27
N ALA A 15 -7.01 1.54 -2.17
CA ALA A 15 -6.56 2.25 -0.99
C ALA A 15 -7.45 3.47 -0.71
N LEU A 16 -7.70 4.27 -1.73
CA LEU A 16 -8.49 5.50 -1.57
C LEU A 16 -9.98 5.23 -1.38
N GLY A 17 -10.44 4.03 -1.69
CA GLY A 17 -11.82 3.61 -1.46
C GLY A 17 -12.10 3.09 -0.05
N LEU A 18 -11.07 2.90 0.78
CA LEU A 18 -11.26 2.42 2.14
C LEU A 18 -11.90 3.50 3.02
N PRO A 19 -12.64 3.12 4.09
CA PRO A 19 -13.35 4.10 4.92
C PRO A 19 -12.44 5.21 5.45
N GLY A 20 -12.81 6.46 5.18
CA GLY A 20 -12.08 7.64 5.65
C GLY A 20 -10.74 7.89 4.97
N ALA A 21 -10.39 7.11 3.96
CA ALA A 21 -9.13 7.28 3.25
C ALA A 21 -9.15 8.52 2.37
N TRP A 22 -8.02 9.19 2.29
CA TRP A 22 -7.87 10.36 1.42
C TRP A 22 -6.44 10.43 0.92
N GLU A 23 -6.26 11.14 -0.20
CA GLU A 23 -4.97 11.25 -0.85
C GLU A 23 -4.27 12.54 -0.43
N ASP A 24 -2.97 12.45 -0.15
CA ASP A 24 -2.14 13.59 0.19
C ASP A 24 -0.88 13.57 -0.67
N TRP A 25 -0.33 14.74 -0.93
CA TRP A 25 0.85 14.95 -1.76
C TRP A 25 1.90 15.74 -0.98
N PRO A 26 2.50 15.12 0.07
CA PRO A 26 3.41 15.88 0.97
C PRO A 26 4.66 16.42 0.26
N TRP A 27 5.06 15.81 -0.85
CA TRP A 27 6.25 16.22 -1.60
C TRP A 27 5.91 16.57 -3.05
N GLU A 28 4.71 16.99 -3.31
CA GLU A 28 4.23 17.39 -4.64
C GLU A 28 4.24 16.28 -5.69
N GLU A 29 5.25 15.43 -5.72
CA GLU A 29 5.41 14.39 -6.73
C GLU A 29 4.90 13.02 -6.31
N ASP A 30 4.93 12.73 -5.01
CA ASP A 30 4.57 11.42 -4.50
C ASP A 30 3.23 11.43 -3.78
N SER A 31 2.36 10.53 -4.21
CA SER A 31 1.04 10.35 -3.62
C SER A 31 1.11 9.44 -2.40
N THR A 32 0.33 9.78 -1.38
CA THR A 32 0.15 8.93 -0.21
C THR A 32 -1.34 8.75 0.05
N ALA A 33 -1.71 7.59 0.60
CA ALA A 33 -3.05 7.36 1.09
C ALA A 33 -3.01 7.48 2.61
N LYS A 34 -3.88 8.34 3.14
CA LYS A 34 -3.94 8.61 4.58
C LYS A 34 -5.30 8.26 5.14
N VAL A 35 -5.30 8.00 6.43
CA VAL A 35 -6.52 7.88 7.22
C VAL A 35 -6.32 8.69 8.49
N GLY A 36 -7.20 9.65 8.74
CA GLY A 36 -6.94 10.66 9.75
C GLY A 36 -5.71 11.46 9.35
N LYS A 37 -4.73 11.53 10.22
CA LYS A 37 -3.47 12.26 9.96
C LYS A 37 -2.31 11.34 9.63
N LYS A 38 -2.56 10.04 9.47
CA LYS A 38 -1.49 9.05 9.31
C LYS A 38 -1.51 8.44 7.92
N VAL A 39 -0.31 8.22 7.37
CA VAL A 39 -0.14 7.51 6.10
C VAL A 39 -0.28 6.02 6.35
N PHE A 40 -1.05 5.33 5.51
CA PHE A 40 -1.06 3.87 5.54
C PHE A 40 -0.53 3.26 4.24
N ALA A 41 -0.35 4.05 3.19
CA ALA A 41 0.27 3.57 1.96
C ALA A 41 0.97 4.73 1.24
N PHE A 42 2.21 4.49 0.82
CA PHE A 42 2.91 5.40 -0.07
C PHE A 42 2.70 4.85 -1.48
N LEU A 43 2.00 5.61 -2.31
CA LEU A 43 1.54 5.14 -3.62
C LEU A 43 2.52 5.44 -4.77
N GLY A 44 3.54 6.25 -4.50
CA GLY A 44 4.55 6.57 -5.49
C GLY A 44 4.23 7.80 -6.32
N PRO A 45 5.07 8.09 -7.32
CA PRO A 45 4.94 9.31 -8.10
C PRO A 45 3.72 9.28 -9.03
N GLU A 46 3.25 10.48 -9.36
CA GLU A 46 2.20 10.67 -10.35
C GLU A 46 2.76 10.41 -11.74
N GLY A 47 1.87 10.10 -12.68
CA GLY A 47 2.21 9.89 -14.07
C GLY A 47 2.29 8.44 -14.44
N GLU A 48 2.84 8.16 -15.61
CA GLU A 48 2.92 6.80 -16.12
C GLU A 48 3.87 5.95 -15.28
N PRO A 49 3.40 4.86 -14.66
CA PRO A 49 4.26 4.03 -13.83
C PRO A 49 5.34 3.34 -14.66
N THR A 50 6.54 3.26 -14.08
CA THR A 50 7.66 2.54 -14.68
C THR A 50 7.80 1.17 -14.01
N ALA A 51 8.72 0.35 -14.54
CA ALA A 51 9.02 -0.95 -13.94
C ALA A 51 9.58 -0.82 -12.51
N ASP A 52 10.11 0.36 -12.18
CA ASP A 52 10.69 0.63 -10.85
C ASP A 52 9.70 1.25 -9.87
N HIS A 53 8.44 1.38 -10.26
CA HIS A 53 7.41 1.97 -9.40
C HIS A 53 7.26 1.17 -8.12
N THR A 54 7.30 1.84 -6.97
CA THR A 54 7.17 1.19 -5.68
C THR A 54 5.92 1.65 -4.94
N VAL A 55 5.38 0.73 -4.13
CA VAL A 55 4.33 1.02 -3.17
C VAL A 55 4.86 0.56 -1.82
N THR A 56 4.63 1.37 -0.78
CA THR A 56 5.12 1.05 0.56
C THR A 56 3.95 0.96 1.52
N VAL A 57 3.90 -0.13 2.28
CA VAL A 57 2.82 -0.41 3.25
C VAL A 57 3.41 -0.97 4.54
N LYS A 58 2.65 -0.87 5.63
CA LYS A 58 3.05 -1.40 6.92
C LYS A 58 2.43 -2.77 7.12
N LEU A 59 3.29 -3.78 7.33
CA LEU A 59 2.86 -5.18 7.36
C LEU A 59 3.29 -5.88 8.65
N PRO A 60 2.65 -5.57 9.79
CA PRO A 60 3.05 -6.20 11.06
C PRO A 60 2.91 -7.72 11.07
N GLU A 61 2.01 -8.27 10.25
CA GLU A 61 1.82 -9.72 10.18
C GLU A 61 2.52 -10.35 8.97
N SER A 62 2.57 -9.64 7.84
CA SER A 62 3.04 -10.21 6.57
C SER A 62 4.46 -9.83 6.17
N ALA A 63 5.13 -8.93 6.91
CA ALA A 63 6.45 -8.44 6.52
C ALA A 63 7.46 -9.57 6.33
N GLU A 64 7.48 -10.53 7.24
CA GLU A 64 8.44 -11.64 7.19
C GLU A 64 8.29 -12.43 5.89
N GLN A 65 7.07 -12.74 5.51
CA GLN A 65 6.80 -13.46 4.27
C GLN A 65 7.08 -12.60 3.04
N ALA A 66 6.66 -11.33 3.09
CA ALA A 66 6.88 -10.41 1.98
C ALA A 66 8.37 -10.23 1.68
N LEU A 67 9.18 -10.12 2.72
CA LEU A 67 10.62 -9.90 2.56
C LEU A 67 11.37 -11.12 1.99
N LEU A 68 10.71 -12.26 1.86
CA LEU A 68 11.28 -13.40 1.13
C LEU A 68 11.23 -13.20 -0.38
N LEU A 69 10.44 -12.25 -0.85
CA LEU A 69 10.29 -11.97 -2.29
C LEU A 69 11.33 -10.95 -2.74
N ASP A 70 11.91 -11.16 -3.91
CA ASP A 70 12.93 -10.26 -4.46
C ASP A 70 12.38 -8.85 -4.72
N CYS A 71 11.07 -8.72 -4.97
CA CYS A 71 10.45 -7.42 -5.24
C CYS A 71 10.24 -6.58 -3.97
N CYS A 72 10.46 -7.15 -2.79
CA CYS A 72 10.19 -6.48 -1.52
C CYS A 72 11.48 -6.26 -0.73
N GLN A 73 11.54 -5.11 -0.04
CA GLN A 73 12.66 -4.82 0.84
C GLN A 73 12.20 -3.96 2.00
N PRO A 74 12.93 -3.99 3.12
CA PRO A 74 12.60 -3.11 4.24
C PRO A 74 12.70 -1.65 3.80
N THR A 75 11.75 -0.84 4.23
CA THR A 75 11.74 0.58 3.91
C THR A 75 12.90 1.28 4.64
N GLY A 76 13.54 2.23 3.97
CA GLY A 76 14.68 2.97 4.51
C GLY A 76 14.29 3.89 5.67
N TYR A 77 15.29 4.61 6.18
CA TYR A 77 15.13 5.60 7.27
C TYR A 77 14.59 5.01 8.57
N GLY A 78 14.88 3.73 8.82
CA GLY A 78 14.44 3.07 10.05
C GLY A 78 12.99 2.59 10.03
N LEU A 79 12.24 2.87 8.97
CA LEU A 79 10.84 2.46 8.87
C LEU A 79 10.68 0.94 8.80
N GLY A 80 11.69 0.24 8.28
CA GLY A 80 11.67 -1.23 8.22
C GLY A 80 11.53 -1.87 9.59
N ARG A 81 12.04 -1.22 10.64
CA ARG A 81 11.93 -1.72 12.02
C ARG A 81 10.48 -1.72 12.49
N ALA A 82 9.63 -0.87 11.90
CA ALA A 82 8.22 -0.80 12.22
C ALA A 82 7.40 -1.57 11.19
N ASN A 83 8.04 -2.51 10.48
CA ASN A 83 7.40 -3.39 9.50
C ASN A 83 6.89 -2.70 8.23
N TRP A 84 7.46 -1.56 7.88
CA TRP A 84 7.19 -0.94 6.60
C TRP A 84 7.98 -1.67 5.51
N VAL A 85 7.29 -2.07 4.46
CA VAL A 85 7.86 -2.84 3.35
C VAL A 85 7.65 -2.07 2.05
N THR A 86 8.71 -1.94 1.28
CA THR A 86 8.67 -1.30 -0.04
C THR A 86 8.60 -2.39 -1.11
N ILE A 87 7.57 -2.31 -1.96
CA ILE A 87 7.26 -3.32 -2.96
C ILE A 87 7.47 -2.74 -4.35
N ARG A 88 8.33 -3.37 -5.17
CA ARG A 88 8.49 -2.97 -6.56
C ARG A 88 7.45 -3.72 -7.39
N VAL A 89 6.36 -3.04 -7.71
CA VAL A 89 5.17 -3.67 -8.30
C VAL A 89 5.37 -4.11 -9.75
N GLY A 90 6.37 -3.58 -10.43
CA GLY A 90 6.69 -4.00 -11.80
C GLY A 90 7.64 -5.17 -11.90
N ALA A 91 8.15 -5.67 -10.77
CA ALA A 91 9.11 -6.78 -10.79
C ALA A 91 8.42 -8.10 -11.14
N ALA A 92 9.17 -8.99 -11.81
CA ALA A 92 8.65 -10.31 -12.17
C ALA A 92 8.29 -11.15 -10.94
N SER A 93 8.98 -10.93 -9.82
CA SER A 93 8.71 -11.63 -8.57
C SER A 93 7.55 -11.08 -7.77
N CYS A 94 6.92 -10.01 -8.26
CA CYS A 94 5.79 -9.40 -7.56
C CYS A 94 4.60 -10.37 -7.52
N PRO A 95 3.96 -10.53 -6.34
CA PRO A 95 2.82 -11.44 -6.25
C PRO A 95 1.60 -10.90 -7.00
N PRO A 96 0.55 -11.75 -7.17
CA PRO A 96 -0.67 -11.30 -7.84
C PRO A 96 -1.30 -10.09 -7.16
N LEU A 97 -2.07 -9.33 -7.94
CA LEU A 97 -2.71 -8.11 -7.45
C LEU A 97 -3.53 -8.33 -6.18
N GLU A 98 -4.26 -9.42 -6.08
CA GLU A 98 -5.09 -9.70 -4.89
C GLU A 98 -4.26 -9.78 -3.62
N VAL A 99 -3.02 -10.27 -3.69
CA VAL A 99 -2.11 -10.29 -2.54
C VAL A 99 -1.69 -8.87 -2.19
N LEU A 100 -1.40 -8.06 -3.19
CA LEU A 100 -1.02 -6.66 -2.99
C LEU A 100 -2.16 -5.87 -2.33
N LEU A 101 -3.39 -6.12 -2.75
CA LEU A 101 -4.56 -5.47 -2.15
C LEU A 101 -4.75 -5.92 -0.70
N ASP A 102 -4.52 -7.19 -0.40
CA ASP A 102 -4.57 -7.69 0.98
C ASP A 102 -3.53 -6.99 1.85
N TRP A 103 -2.35 -6.74 1.31
CA TRP A 103 -1.29 -6.03 2.04
C TRP A 103 -1.65 -4.57 2.29
N VAL A 104 -2.29 -3.92 1.32
CA VAL A 104 -2.80 -2.55 1.52
C VAL A 104 -3.84 -2.54 2.64
N GLU A 105 -4.74 -3.51 2.64
CA GLU A 105 -5.76 -3.62 3.69
C GLU A 105 -5.13 -3.87 5.06
N GLU A 106 -4.12 -4.74 5.15
CA GLU A 106 -3.40 -4.98 6.40
C GLU A 106 -2.82 -3.69 6.95
N SER A 107 -2.20 -2.90 6.08
CA SER A 107 -1.62 -1.61 6.46
C SER A 107 -2.71 -0.66 6.97
N TYR A 108 -3.83 -0.58 6.25
CA TYR A 108 -4.97 0.24 6.65
C TYR A 108 -5.49 -0.16 8.03
N ARG A 109 -5.72 -1.45 8.25
CA ARG A 109 -6.22 -1.96 9.52
C ARG A 109 -5.27 -1.68 10.68
N THR A 110 -3.97 -1.61 10.39
CA THR A 110 -2.96 -1.31 11.40
C THR A 110 -2.98 0.16 11.82
N ILE A 111 -3.23 1.05 10.87
CA ILE A 111 -3.15 2.51 11.07
C ILE A 111 -4.50 3.14 11.43
N ALA A 112 -5.59 2.64 10.85
CA ALA A 112 -6.91 3.23 11.03
C ALA A 112 -7.45 3.06 12.45
N SER A 113 -8.37 3.96 12.84
CA SER A 113 -9.06 3.84 14.11
C SER A 113 -9.94 2.60 14.15
N LYS A 114 -10.27 2.14 15.37
CA LYS A 114 -11.16 0.99 15.54
C LYS A 114 -12.52 1.23 14.90
N ALA A 115 -13.01 2.46 14.95
CA ALA A 115 -14.31 2.81 14.36
C ALA A 115 -14.30 2.63 12.85
N LEU A 116 -13.21 3.04 12.18
CA LEU A 116 -13.08 2.91 10.75
C LEU A 116 -12.87 1.45 10.32
N VAL A 117 -12.14 0.68 11.11
CA VAL A 117 -11.97 -0.76 10.87
C VAL A 117 -13.33 -1.46 10.97
N LYS A 118 -14.15 -1.10 11.95
CA LYS A 118 -15.52 -1.63 12.07
C LYS A 118 -16.36 -1.29 10.86
N GLU A 119 -16.23 -0.09 10.34
CA GLU A 119 -16.95 0.33 9.14
C GLU A 119 -16.55 -0.52 7.93
N LEU A 120 -15.26 -0.79 7.80
CA LEU A 120 -14.75 -1.66 6.73
C LEU A 120 -15.33 -3.08 6.87
N ASP A 121 -15.34 -3.62 8.08
CA ASP A 121 -15.89 -4.95 8.34
C ASP A 121 -17.38 -5.00 8.02
N ALA A 122 -18.11 -3.93 8.31
CA ALA A 122 -19.54 -3.85 7.99
C ALA A 122 -19.79 -3.88 6.48
N ARG A 123 -18.92 -3.24 5.69
CA ARG A 123 -19.01 -3.30 4.22
C ARG A 123 -18.82 -4.74 3.72
N SER A 124 -17.86 -5.45 4.31
CA SER A 124 -17.55 -6.82 3.92
C SER A 124 -18.65 -7.79 4.31
N ALA A 125 -19.36 -7.51 5.40
CA ALA A 125 -20.45 -8.35 5.88
C ALA A 125 -21.76 -8.09 5.14
N GLY A 126 -21.87 -6.91 4.56
CA GLY A 126 -23.04 -6.51 3.79
C GLY A 126 -22.91 -6.88 2.33
#